data_ff87e5f85a1a5c80aafa9de104263c73
#
_entry.id   ff87e5f85a1a5c80aafa9de104263c73
#
_cell.length_a   1.000
_cell.length_b   1.000
_cell.length_c   1.000
_cell.angle_alpha   90.00
_cell.angle_beta   90.00
_cell.angle_gamma   90.00
#
_symmetry.space_group_name_H-M   'P 1'
#
loop_
_entity.id
_entity.type
_entity.pdbx_description
1 polymer ?
#
loop_
_entity_poly.entity_id
_entity_poly.type
_entity_poly.pdbx_seq_one_letter_code
_entity_poly.pdbx_strand_id
1 'polypeptide(L)' 'MITAAQCRSARTLLSWSLNKLASAASVPADVIDSFEMERQRPDAATIGALQRAFEDVGIDFLPDDDVRVRFAMPPDK' A
#
# COMPACT_ATOMS: atom_id res chain seq x y z
N MET A 1 9.31 -0.10 -7.96
CA MET A 1 8.80 0.09 -6.60
C MET A 1 7.63 1.04 -6.62
N ILE A 2 6.72 0.88 -5.67
CA ILE A 2 5.57 1.76 -5.62
C ILE A 2 5.96 3.15 -5.12
N THR A 3 5.16 4.13 -5.52
CA THR A 3 5.34 5.51 -5.09
C THR A 3 4.43 5.82 -3.90
N ALA A 4 4.66 6.96 -3.28
CA ALA A 4 3.79 7.41 -2.18
C ALA A 4 2.35 7.56 -2.66
N ALA A 5 2.17 8.08 -3.88
CA ALA A 5 0.82 8.25 -4.45
C ALA A 5 0.15 6.90 -4.66
N GLN A 6 0.89 5.91 -5.15
CA GLN A 6 0.34 4.58 -5.34
C GLN A 6 -0.04 3.93 -4.03
N CYS A 7 0.77 4.11 -2.99
CA CYS A 7 0.47 3.57 -1.68
C CYS A 7 -0.85 4.13 -1.15
N ARG A 8 -1.01 5.43 -1.23
CA ARG A 8 -2.24 6.09 -0.77
C ARG A 8 -3.44 5.66 -1.60
N SER A 9 -3.29 5.59 -2.92
CA SER A 9 -4.38 5.19 -3.81
C SER A 9 -4.82 3.76 -3.52
N ALA A 10 -3.87 2.84 -3.35
CA ALA A 10 -4.20 1.45 -3.06
C ALA A 10 -4.93 1.34 -1.73
N ARG A 11 -4.45 2.07 -0.72
CA ARG A 11 -5.08 2.05 0.59
C ARG A 11 -6.53 2.56 0.51
N THR A 12 -6.74 3.63 -0.25
CA THR A 12 -8.08 4.20 -0.45
C THR A 12 -9.00 3.22 -1.17
N LEU A 13 -8.50 2.56 -2.21
CA LEU A 13 -9.30 1.57 -2.94
C LEU A 13 -9.76 0.43 -2.05
N LEU A 14 -8.95 0.06 -1.07
CA LEU A 14 -9.28 -1.03 -0.15
C LEU A 14 -10.01 -0.53 1.08
N SER A 15 -10.20 0.77 1.22
CA SER A 15 -10.74 1.39 2.44
C SER A 15 -9.93 1.00 3.68
N TRP A 16 -8.62 0.87 3.51
CA TRP A 16 -7.73 0.53 4.61
C TRP A 16 -7.26 1.77 5.34
N SER A 17 -7.24 1.69 6.67
CA SER A 17 -6.60 2.71 7.49
C SER A 17 -5.10 2.53 7.47
N LEU A 18 -4.37 3.53 7.95
CA LEU A 18 -2.93 3.38 8.13
C LEU A 18 -2.60 2.20 9.03
N ASN A 19 -3.38 2.02 10.10
CA ASN A 19 -3.15 0.92 11.03
C ASN A 19 -3.39 -0.43 10.37
N LYS A 20 -4.38 -0.52 9.50
CA LYS A 20 -4.65 -1.76 8.79
C LYS A 20 -3.47 -2.13 7.88
N LEU A 21 -2.95 -1.17 7.15
CA LEU A 21 -1.80 -1.40 6.29
C LEU A 21 -0.56 -1.73 7.13
N ALA A 22 -0.38 -1.02 8.25
CA ALA A 22 0.74 -1.28 9.14
C ALA A 22 0.75 -2.73 9.61
N SER A 23 -0.42 -3.24 10.00
CA SER A 23 -0.57 -4.64 10.39
C SER A 23 -0.27 -5.59 9.25
N ALA A 24 -0.84 -5.31 8.08
CA ALA A 24 -0.70 -6.20 6.93
C ALA A 24 0.74 -6.30 6.44
N ALA A 25 1.47 -5.20 6.52
CA ALA A 25 2.84 -5.14 6.01
C ALA A 25 3.91 -5.30 7.09
N SER A 26 3.51 -5.32 8.36
CA SER A 26 4.43 -5.33 9.50
C SER A 26 5.38 -4.12 9.47
N VAL A 27 4.81 -2.95 9.16
CA VAL A 27 5.54 -1.69 9.09
C VAL A 27 4.85 -0.71 10.02
N PRO A 28 5.59 0.08 10.82
CA PRO A 28 4.95 1.05 11.70
C PRO A 28 4.10 2.06 10.94
N ALA A 29 2.95 2.42 11.51
CA ALA A 29 2.01 3.33 10.85
C ALA A 29 2.62 4.70 10.60
N ASP A 30 3.47 5.19 11.49
CA ASP A 30 4.10 6.50 11.32
C ASP A 30 5.09 6.50 10.15
N VAL A 31 5.72 5.36 9.87
CA VAL A 31 6.59 5.22 8.70
C VAL A 31 5.77 5.32 7.42
N ILE A 32 4.60 4.65 7.41
CA ILE A 32 3.71 4.70 6.25
C ILE A 32 3.20 6.12 6.04
N ASP A 33 2.79 6.78 7.12
CA ASP A 33 2.28 8.15 7.03
C ASP A 33 3.34 9.09 6.45
N SER A 34 4.55 9.02 6.96
CA SER A 34 5.65 9.83 6.45
C SER A 34 5.96 9.57 4.99
N PHE A 35 5.86 8.30 4.58
CA PHE A 35 6.06 7.92 3.19
C PHE A 35 4.96 8.51 2.30
N GLU A 36 3.70 8.35 2.70
CA GLU A 36 2.57 8.85 1.91
C GLU A 36 2.56 10.37 1.81
N MET A 37 3.06 11.04 2.83
CA MET A 37 3.17 12.50 2.82
C MET A 37 4.47 12.98 2.21
N GLU A 38 5.29 12.06 1.72
CA GLU A 38 6.56 12.34 1.06
C GLU A 38 7.54 13.10 1.96
N ARG A 39 7.46 12.87 3.26
CA ARG A 39 8.39 13.45 4.23
C ARG A 39 9.67 12.65 4.34
N GLN A 40 9.55 11.33 4.25
CA GLN A 40 10.68 10.42 4.32
C GLN A 40 10.45 9.29 3.36
N ARG A 41 11.54 8.79 2.79
CA ARG A 41 11.48 7.62 1.94
C ARG A 41 12.05 6.44 2.71
N PRO A 42 11.23 5.43 3.03
CA PRO A 42 11.72 4.23 3.70
C PRO A 42 12.70 3.49 2.80
N ASP A 43 13.43 2.55 3.37
CA ASP A 43 14.34 1.73 2.59
C ASP A 43 13.55 0.79 1.65
N ALA A 44 14.29 0.18 0.72
CA ALA A 44 13.70 -0.66 -0.30
C ALA A 44 12.94 -1.85 0.31
N ALA A 45 13.47 -2.43 1.40
CA ALA A 45 12.82 -3.56 2.05
C ALA A 45 11.46 -3.17 2.61
N THR A 46 11.36 -1.98 3.21
CA THR A 46 10.11 -1.48 3.77
C THR A 46 9.09 -1.21 2.67
N ILE A 47 9.50 -0.52 1.61
CA ILE A 47 8.61 -0.24 0.49
C ILE A 47 8.16 -1.55 -0.16
N GLY A 48 9.06 -2.52 -0.29
CA GLY A 48 8.72 -3.83 -0.82
C GLY A 48 7.70 -4.56 0.03
N ALA A 49 7.79 -4.43 1.36
CA ALA A 49 6.81 -5.02 2.25
C ALA A 49 5.42 -4.40 2.06
N LEU A 50 5.36 -3.08 1.89
CA LEU A 50 4.09 -2.41 1.61
C LEU A 50 3.51 -2.88 0.27
N GLN A 51 4.34 -2.93 -0.75
CA GLN A 51 3.92 -3.38 -2.07
C GLN A 51 3.37 -4.80 -2.01
N ARG A 52 4.07 -5.70 -1.33
CA ARG A 52 3.63 -7.09 -1.22
C ARG A 52 2.31 -7.20 -0.49
N ALA A 53 2.11 -6.42 0.57
CA ALA A 53 0.85 -6.45 1.31
C ALA A 53 -0.33 -6.11 0.40
N PHE A 54 -0.16 -5.15 -0.49
CA PHE A 54 -1.20 -4.80 -1.46
C PHE A 54 -1.36 -5.88 -2.53
N GLU A 55 -0.25 -6.40 -3.04
CA GLU A 55 -0.31 -7.43 -4.08
C GLU A 55 -0.99 -8.69 -3.59
N ASP A 56 -0.81 -9.02 -2.33
CA ASP A 56 -1.43 -10.20 -1.73
C ASP A 56 -2.95 -10.12 -1.71
N VAL A 57 -3.50 -8.92 -1.75
CA VAL A 57 -4.96 -8.74 -1.79
C VAL A 57 -5.46 -8.30 -3.16
N GLY A 58 -4.62 -8.44 -4.18
CA GLY A 58 -5.06 -8.28 -5.56
C GLY A 58 -4.90 -6.90 -6.15
N ILE A 59 -4.01 -6.08 -5.60
CA ILE A 59 -3.72 -4.77 -6.18
C ILE A 59 -2.54 -4.89 -7.14
N ASP A 60 -2.68 -4.33 -8.34
CA ASP A 60 -1.59 -4.19 -9.29
C ASP A 60 -1.14 -2.75 -9.35
N PHE A 61 0.16 -2.55 -9.39
CA PHE A 61 0.75 -1.23 -9.53
C PHE A 61 1.27 -1.06 -10.95
N LEU A 62 0.81 -0.01 -11.62
CA LEU A 62 1.11 0.22 -13.02
C LEU A 62 2.21 1.30 -13.15
N PRO A 63 2.94 1.32 -14.28
CA PRO A 63 4.10 2.22 -14.41
C PRO A 63 3.79 3.71 -14.32
N ASP A 64 2.57 4.15 -14.58
CA ASP A 64 2.22 5.58 -14.60
C ASP A 64 1.60 6.02 -13.30
N ASP A 65 2.05 5.50 -12.17
CA ASP A 65 1.51 5.81 -10.85
C ASP A 65 0.05 5.40 -10.67
N ASP A 66 -0.43 4.56 -11.57
CA ASP A 66 -1.80 4.08 -11.50
C ASP A 66 -1.88 2.82 -10.66
N VAL A 67 -3.07 2.53 -10.16
CA VAL A 67 -3.31 1.38 -9.30
C VAL A 67 -4.57 0.71 -9.78
N ARG A 68 -4.56 -0.61 -9.84
CA ARG A 68 -5.71 -1.35 -10.33
C ARG A 68 -6.00 -2.53 -9.42
N VAL A 69 -7.28 -2.81 -9.20
CA VAL A 69 -7.69 -4.02 -8.51
C VAL A 69 -7.68 -5.17 -9.52
N ARG A 70 -6.78 -6.13 -9.29
CA ARG A 70 -6.57 -7.24 -10.20
C ARG A 70 -7.75 -8.19 -10.24
N PHE A 71 -8.38 -8.37 -9.09
CA PHE A 71 -9.59 -9.19 -9.01
C PHE A 71 -10.46 -8.64 -7.89
N ALA A 72 -11.78 -8.93 -7.98
CA ALA A 72 -12.71 -8.47 -6.96
C ALA A 72 -12.43 -9.20 -5.66
N MET A 73 -12.33 -8.45 -4.58
CA MET A 73 -12.24 -9.05 -3.25
C MET A 73 -13.56 -9.66 -2.89
N PRO A 74 -13.59 -10.89 -2.44
CA PRO A 74 -14.86 -11.46 -1.98
C PRO A 74 -15.32 -10.71 -0.75
N PRO A 75 -16.64 -10.54 -0.58
CA PRO A 75 -17.14 -9.93 0.64
C PRO A 75 -16.79 -10.81 1.83
N ASP A 76 -16.62 -10.18 2.97
CA ASP A 76 -16.35 -10.90 4.20
C ASP A 76 -17.53 -11.80 4.53
N LYS A 77 -17.22 -12.97 4.93
CA LYS A 77 -18.25 -13.94 5.27
C LYS A 77 -18.61 -13.87 6.73
#